data_4331cfc454df867d11263ec83c06e766
#
_entry.id   4331cfc454df867d11263ec83c06e766
#
_cell.length_a   1.000
_cell.length_b   1.000
_cell.length_c   1.000
_cell.angle_alpha   90.00
_cell.angle_beta   90.00
_cell.angle_gamma   90.00
#
_symmetry.space_group_name_H-M   'P 1'
#
loop_
_entity.id
_entity.type
_entity.pdbx_description
1 polymer ?
#
loop_
_entity_poly.entity_id
_entity_poly.type
_entity_poly.pdbx_seq_one_letter_code
_entity_poly.pdbx_strand_id
1 'polypeptide(L)'
;MARVWNVKVDERMYAVQLKGRKVEVNGEKLKLNKYRKKTGLVHEEYEFPVGSKNALLVLKNMSAPQLVIDGIDCATGEKYVPFKMPWWSYIFIVLHLINFMNGAIGALAAIVGVGAATAISNNSRMNIVVRLLLNIVLLVLLYGMVIGLAIAIRGAIY
;
A
#
# COMPACT_ATOMS: atom_id res chain seq x y z
N MET A 1 8.52 13.00 -7.45
CA MET A 1 7.90 14.25 -6.96
C MET A 1 8.21 14.39 -5.48
N ALA A 2 8.51 15.60 -5.01
CA ALA A 2 8.65 15.90 -3.58
C ALA A 2 7.25 16.17 -3.00
N ARG A 3 6.96 15.66 -1.82
CA ARG A 3 5.73 15.97 -1.08
C ARG A 3 6.09 16.77 0.16
N VAL A 4 5.36 17.84 0.41
CA VAL A 4 5.58 18.75 1.54
C VAL A 4 4.33 18.81 2.39
N TRP A 5 4.49 18.72 3.70
CA TRP A 5 3.46 18.96 4.70
C TRP A 5 3.91 20.12 5.58
N ASN A 6 3.05 21.11 5.78
CA ASN A 6 3.24 22.16 6.75
C ASN A 6 2.38 21.82 7.97
N VAL A 7 3.03 21.47 9.06
CA VAL A 7 2.35 21.01 10.28
C VAL A 7 2.64 21.93 11.44
N LYS A 8 1.61 22.23 12.24
CA LYS A 8 1.74 23.05 13.44
C LYS A 8 1.92 22.14 14.66
N VAL A 9 3.07 22.24 15.33
CA VAL A 9 3.36 21.54 16.59
C VAL A 9 3.83 22.59 17.59
N ASP A 10 3.25 22.61 18.79
CA ASP A 10 3.61 23.55 19.88
C ASP A 10 3.71 25.01 19.41
N GLU A 11 2.70 25.47 18.68
CA GLU A 11 2.59 26.82 18.10
C GLU A 11 3.65 27.18 17.03
N ARG A 12 4.55 26.27 16.72
CA ARG A 12 5.57 26.44 15.66
C ARG A 12 5.17 25.67 14.40
N MET A 13 5.46 26.26 13.24
CA MET A 13 5.26 25.60 11.95
C MET A 13 6.50 24.79 11.58
N TYR A 14 6.28 23.55 11.20
CA TYR A 14 7.32 22.65 10.70
C TYR A 14 7.02 22.25 9.27
N ALA A 15 7.98 22.43 8.38
CA ALA A 15 7.92 21.94 7.01
C ALA A 15 8.55 20.53 6.97
N VAL A 16 7.72 19.51 6.76
CA VAL A 16 8.18 18.13 6.58
C VAL A 16 8.14 17.82 5.09
N GLN A 17 9.29 17.53 4.50
CA GLN A 17 9.44 17.24 3.09
C GLN A 17 9.89 15.80 2.88
N LEU A 18 9.19 15.06 2.02
CA LEU A 18 9.59 13.75 1.55
C LEU A 18 10.08 13.84 0.09
N LYS A 19 11.33 13.47 -0.14
CA LYS A 19 11.94 13.44 -1.47
C LYS A 19 12.55 12.05 -1.73
N GLY A 20 11.81 11.22 -2.45
CA GLY A 20 12.16 9.80 -2.58
C GLY A 20 12.08 9.09 -1.22
N ARG A 21 13.20 8.54 -0.74
CA ARG A 21 13.32 7.92 0.60
C ARG A 21 14.04 8.82 1.62
N LYS A 22 14.13 10.12 1.38
CA LYS A 22 14.75 11.08 2.29
C LYS A 22 13.65 11.98 2.86
N VAL A 23 13.68 12.18 4.16
CA VAL A 23 12.81 13.13 4.86
C VAL A 23 13.65 14.30 5.34
N GLU A 24 13.13 15.49 5.19
CA GLU A 24 13.70 16.72 5.71
C GLU A 24 12.66 17.39 6.62
N VAL A 25 13.06 17.81 7.81
CA VAL A 25 12.24 18.59 8.74
C VAL A 25 12.87 19.95 8.90
N ASN A 26 12.20 21.01 8.48
CA ASN A 26 12.75 22.38 8.43
C ASN A 26 14.13 22.47 7.74
N GLY A 27 14.37 21.65 6.70
CA GLY A 27 15.65 21.60 5.99
C GLY A 27 16.69 20.65 6.58
N GLU A 28 16.47 20.13 7.79
CA GLU A 28 17.33 19.11 8.38
C GLU A 28 17.02 17.71 7.83
N LYS A 29 18.05 17.05 7.30
CA LYS A 29 17.91 15.72 6.67
C LYS A 29 17.89 14.61 7.70
N LEU A 30 16.82 13.82 7.71
CA LEU A 30 16.68 12.65 8.55
C LEU A 30 17.01 11.36 7.79
N LYS A 31 17.81 10.48 8.40
CA LYS A 31 18.08 9.13 7.89
C LYS A 31 16.93 8.20 8.31
N LEU A 32 15.91 8.02 7.45
CA LEU A 32 14.71 7.23 7.75
C LEU A 32 14.98 5.84 8.32
N ASN A 33 16.06 5.18 7.89
CA ASN A 33 16.41 3.85 8.38
C ASN A 33 16.56 3.77 9.91
N LYS A 34 16.94 4.88 10.57
CA LYS A 34 17.04 4.94 12.03
C LYS A 34 15.68 5.00 12.73
N TYR A 35 14.66 5.42 12.02
CA TYR A 35 13.31 5.69 12.51
C TYR A 35 12.28 4.68 12.05
N ARG A 36 12.75 3.54 11.52
CA ARG A 36 11.87 2.49 11.01
C ARG A 36 11.15 1.81 12.17
N LYS A 37 9.81 1.88 12.17
CA LYS A 37 8.94 1.25 13.16
C LYS A 37 8.40 -0.08 12.68
N LYS A 38 7.99 -0.15 11.41
CA LYS A 38 7.39 -1.35 10.82
C LYS A 38 7.78 -1.51 9.36
N THR A 39 8.07 -2.73 8.97
CA THR A 39 8.31 -3.11 7.56
C THR A 39 7.35 -4.21 7.18
N GLY A 40 6.59 -4.00 6.12
CA GLY A 40 5.70 -4.99 5.53
C GLY A 40 5.86 -5.00 4.01
N LEU A 41 5.31 -6.03 3.36
CA LEU A 41 5.33 -6.16 1.89
C LEU A 41 4.61 -5.00 1.18
N VAL A 42 3.65 -4.37 1.84
CA VAL A 42 2.73 -3.41 1.23
C VAL A 42 2.91 -2.00 1.79
N HIS A 43 3.45 -1.87 3.01
CA HIS A 43 3.65 -0.57 3.66
C HIS A 43 4.86 -0.58 4.58
N GLU A 44 5.47 0.58 4.72
CA GLU A 44 6.55 0.87 5.66
C GLU A 44 6.13 2.03 6.56
N GLU A 45 6.43 1.94 7.84
CA GLU A 45 6.15 2.97 8.83
C GLU A 45 7.44 3.47 9.46
N TYR A 46 7.59 4.79 9.53
CA TYR A 46 8.73 5.49 10.11
C TYR A 46 8.24 6.48 11.14
N GLU A 47 8.76 6.41 12.36
CA GLU A 47 8.40 7.31 13.45
C GLU A 47 9.60 8.18 13.81
N PHE A 48 9.47 9.51 13.64
CA PHE A 48 10.53 10.46 13.89
C PHE A 48 10.02 11.72 14.60
N PRO A 49 10.87 12.42 15.35
CA PRO A 49 10.47 13.60 16.09
C PRO A 49 10.20 14.78 15.15
N VAL A 50 9.14 15.53 15.44
CA VAL A 50 8.81 16.83 14.85
C VAL A 50 8.41 17.76 16.00
N GLY A 51 9.31 18.64 16.42
CA GLY A 51 9.12 19.42 17.65
C GLY A 51 9.09 18.53 18.89
N SER A 52 8.09 18.70 19.75
CA SER A 52 7.87 17.88 20.94
C SER A 52 7.10 16.58 20.66
N LYS A 53 6.60 16.39 19.44
CA LYS A 53 5.75 15.25 19.06
C LYS A 53 6.45 14.28 18.12
N ASN A 54 5.95 13.06 18.10
CA ASN A 54 6.38 12.06 17.12
C ASN A 54 5.45 12.07 15.90
N ALA A 55 6.04 12.19 14.72
CA ALA A 55 5.34 12.05 13.45
C ALA A 55 5.53 10.64 12.92
N LEU A 56 4.45 10.03 12.43
CA LEU A 56 4.42 8.73 11.77
C LEU A 56 4.30 8.96 10.26
N LEU A 57 5.36 8.64 9.51
CA LEU A 57 5.33 8.61 8.05
C LEU A 57 4.97 7.21 7.58
N VAL A 58 3.90 7.09 6.83
CA VAL A 58 3.42 5.84 6.26
C VAL A 58 3.63 5.86 4.75
N LEU A 59 4.49 4.99 4.28
CA LEU A 59 4.74 4.76 2.86
C LEU A 59 3.98 3.50 2.44
N LYS A 60 3.00 3.64 1.56
CA LYS A 60 2.23 2.52 0.99
C LYS A 60 2.60 2.34 -0.48
N ASN A 61 2.76 1.11 -0.91
CA ASN A 61 2.91 0.83 -2.34
C ASN A 61 1.64 1.29 -3.07
N MET A 62 1.81 1.97 -4.21
CA MET A 62 0.72 2.47 -5.08
C MET A 62 -0.22 3.51 -4.43
N SER A 63 0.14 4.08 -3.28
CA SER A 63 -0.65 5.14 -2.63
C SER A 63 0.23 6.32 -2.27
N ALA A 64 -0.39 7.49 -2.14
CA ALA A 64 0.31 8.68 -1.68
C ALA A 64 0.84 8.49 -0.25
N PRO A 65 2.08 8.94 0.05
CA PRO A 65 2.62 8.94 1.40
C PRO A 65 1.72 9.73 2.35
N GLN A 66 1.57 9.25 3.58
CA GLN A 66 0.78 9.90 4.63
C GLN A 66 1.71 10.30 5.78
N LEU A 67 1.56 11.52 6.27
CA LEU A 67 2.20 12.00 7.49
C LEU A 67 1.13 12.14 8.57
N VAL A 68 1.33 11.50 9.70
CA VAL A 68 0.36 11.44 10.81
C VAL A 68 1.00 12.00 12.06
N ILE A 69 0.32 12.93 12.72
CA ILE A 69 0.71 13.47 14.03
C ILE A 69 -0.52 13.38 14.95
N ASP A 70 -0.34 12.89 16.16
CA ASP A 70 -1.42 12.67 17.15
C ASP A 70 -2.58 11.82 16.61
N GLY A 71 -2.27 10.89 15.69
CA GLY A 71 -3.30 10.04 15.08
C GLY A 71 -4.15 10.70 14.02
N ILE A 72 -3.77 11.90 13.55
CA ILE A 72 -4.44 12.65 12.49
C ILE A 72 -3.55 12.73 11.26
N ASP A 73 -4.09 12.40 10.08
CA ASP A 73 -3.40 12.58 8.80
C ASP A 73 -3.27 14.09 8.49
N CYS A 74 -2.03 14.57 8.41
CA CYS A 74 -1.73 15.99 8.19
C CYS A 74 -2.18 16.53 6.82
N ALA A 75 -2.49 15.66 5.86
CA ALA A 75 -2.94 16.06 4.53
C ALA A 75 -4.47 16.21 4.45
N THR A 76 -5.22 15.36 5.17
CA THR A 76 -6.70 15.32 5.10
C THR A 76 -7.37 15.87 6.35
N GLY A 77 -6.66 15.94 7.49
CA GLY A 77 -7.23 16.26 8.79
C GLY A 77 -8.09 15.14 9.39
N GLU A 78 -8.18 13.99 8.72
CA GLU A 78 -8.96 12.86 9.19
C GLU A 78 -8.15 11.99 10.16
N LYS A 79 -8.86 11.24 11.01
CA LYS A 79 -8.24 10.27 11.91
C LYS A 79 -7.52 9.19 11.11
N TYR A 80 -6.25 8.97 11.42
CA TYR A 80 -5.47 7.91 10.78
C TYR A 80 -5.99 6.53 11.17
N VAL A 81 -6.26 5.71 10.16
CA VAL A 81 -6.60 4.30 10.34
C VAL A 81 -5.38 3.47 9.98
N PRO A 82 -4.74 2.78 10.96
CA PRO A 82 -3.58 1.93 10.70
C PRO A 82 -3.89 0.84 9.68
N PHE A 83 -2.91 0.56 8.84
CA PHE A 83 -3.00 -0.54 7.90
C PHE A 83 -3.09 -1.86 8.67
N LYS A 84 -4.24 -2.51 8.61
CA LYS A 84 -4.46 -3.82 9.21
C LYS A 84 -5.05 -4.77 8.17
N MET A 85 -4.21 -5.64 7.66
CA MET A 85 -4.63 -6.64 6.69
C MET A 85 -5.44 -7.73 7.41
N PRO A 86 -6.69 -7.97 7.01
CA PRO A 86 -7.48 -9.04 7.61
C PRO A 86 -6.88 -10.41 7.22
N TRP A 87 -6.92 -11.38 8.14
CA TRP A 87 -6.30 -12.69 7.96
C TRP A 87 -6.80 -13.43 6.70
N TRP A 88 -8.08 -13.31 6.38
CA TRP A 88 -8.68 -13.96 5.21
C TRP A 88 -8.11 -13.44 3.88
N SER A 89 -7.57 -12.23 3.82
CA SER A 89 -6.98 -11.66 2.60
C SER A 89 -5.73 -12.43 2.15
N TYR A 90 -5.02 -13.06 3.08
CA TYR A 90 -3.86 -13.89 2.74
C TYR A 90 -4.24 -15.09 1.89
N ILE A 91 -5.46 -15.63 2.04
CA ILE A 91 -5.98 -16.73 1.20
C ILE A 91 -6.01 -16.27 -0.26
N PHE A 92 -6.57 -15.09 -0.54
CA PHE A 92 -6.62 -14.56 -1.91
C PHE A 92 -5.23 -14.26 -2.48
N ILE A 93 -4.31 -13.76 -1.64
CA ILE A 93 -2.93 -13.52 -2.06
C ILE A 93 -2.27 -14.83 -2.47
N VAL A 94 -2.39 -15.88 -1.67
CA VAL A 94 -1.81 -17.20 -1.98
C VAL A 94 -2.43 -17.76 -3.26
N LEU A 95 -3.75 -17.67 -3.43
CA LEU A 95 -4.43 -18.10 -4.65
C LEU A 95 -3.92 -17.35 -5.88
N HIS A 96 -3.70 -16.03 -5.81
CA HIS A 96 -3.11 -15.30 -6.93
C HIS A 96 -1.65 -15.69 -7.20
N LEU A 97 -0.87 -16.01 -6.16
CA LEU A 97 0.52 -16.46 -6.32
C LEU A 97 0.62 -17.78 -7.08
N ILE A 98 -0.39 -18.67 -7.02
CA ILE A 98 -0.42 -19.91 -7.79
C ILE A 98 -0.34 -19.64 -9.29
N ASN A 99 -0.84 -18.49 -9.76
CA ASN A 99 -0.74 -18.08 -11.16
C ASN A 99 0.71 -17.95 -11.67
N PHE A 100 1.72 -17.77 -10.79
CA PHE A 100 3.12 -17.79 -11.21
C PHE A 100 3.52 -19.09 -11.92
N MET A 101 2.86 -20.19 -11.63
CA MET A 101 3.11 -21.48 -12.28
C MET A 101 2.67 -21.53 -13.76
N ASN A 102 1.89 -20.53 -14.20
CA ASN A 102 1.39 -20.44 -15.57
C ASN A 102 2.28 -19.58 -16.50
N GLY A 103 3.58 -19.53 -16.24
CA GLY A 103 4.57 -18.80 -17.05
C GLY A 103 4.44 -17.27 -16.94
N ALA A 104 4.92 -16.55 -17.97
CA ALA A 104 5.01 -15.10 -17.96
C ALA A 104 3.63 -14.40 -17.81
N ILE A 105 2.60 -14.90 -18.49
CA ILE A 105 1.23 -14.37 -18.41
C ILE A 105 0.67 -14.57 -17.01
N GLY A 106 0.86 -15.76 -16.45
CA GLY A 106 0.45 -16.07 -15.08
C GLY A 106 1.19 -15.22 -14.05
N ALA A 107 2.49 -14.96 -14.25
CA ALA A 107 3.26 -14.11 -13.37
C ALA A 107 2.73 -12.65 -13.36
N LEU A 108 2.41 -12.08 -14.51
CA LEU A 108 1.77 -10.76 -14.60
C LEU A 108 0.41 -10.76 -13.89
N ALA A 109 -0.44 -11.77 -14.14
CA ALA A 109 -1.74 -11.90 -13.48
C ALA A 109 -1.58 -12.02 -11.95
N ALA A 110 -0.56 -12.74 -11.47
CA ALA A 110 -0.27 -12.88 -10.05
C ALA A 110 0.10 -11.53 -9.42
N ILE A 111 0.98 -10.75 -10.05
CA ILE A 111 1.41 -9.43 -9.56
C ILE A 111 0.20 -8.49 -9.44
N VAL A 112 -0.60 -8.41 -10.51
CA VAL A 112 -1.83 -7.59 -10.54
C VAL A 112 -2.83 -8.07 -9.50
N GLY A 113 -3.05 -9.39 -9.41
CA GLY A 113 -3.98 -10.01 -8.48
C GLY A 113 -3.61 -9.75 -7.01
N VAL A 114 -2.35 -9.95 -6.64
CA VAL A 114 -1.86 -9.68 -5.28
C VAL A 114 -2.02 -8.19 -4.93
N GLY A 115 -1.65 -7.29 -5.86
CA GLY A 115 -1.77 -5.85 -5.65
C GLY A 115 -3.22 -5.41 -5.46
N ALA A 116 -4.13 -5.84 -6.36
CA ALA A 116 -5.55 -5.51 -6.31
C ALA A 116 -6.24 -6.16 -5.09
N ALA A 117 -5.99 -7.45 -4.80
CA ALA A 117 -6.55 -8.13 -3.65
C ALA A 117 -6.16 -7.46 -2.33
N THR A 118 -4.90 -7.01 -2.23
CA THR A 118 -4.42 -6.26 -1.07
C THR A 118 -5.13 -4.90 -0.93
N ALA A 119 -5.29 -4.17 -2.03
CA ALA A 119 -5.97 -2.87 -2.05
C ALA A 119 -7.45 -3.00 -1.65
N ILE A 120 -8.16 -3.99 -2.21
CA ILE A 120 -9.57 -4.28 -1.89
C ILE A 120 -9.69 -4.67 -0.41
N SER A 121 -8.87 -5.60 0.05
CA SER A 121 -8.94 -6.14 1.42
C SER A 121 -8.66 -5.08 2.49
N ASN A 122 -7.84 -4.10 2.18
CA ASN A 122 -7.50 -3.02 3.10
C ASN A 122 -8.42 -1.79 3.02
N ASN A 123 -9.40 -1.78 2.16
CA ASN A 123 -10.31 -0.65 2.02
C ASN A 123 -11.32 -0.62 3.18
N SER A 124 -11.01 0.16 4.23
CA SER A 124 -11.85 0.29 5.43
C SER A 124 -13.22 0.95 5.16
N ARG A 125 -13.40 1.62 4.00
CA ARG A 125 -14.68 2.24 3.60
C ARG A 125 -15.68 1.21 3.07
N MET A 126 -15.22 0.03 2.68
CA MET A 126 -16.08 -1.05 2.20
C MET A 126 -16.41 -2.02 3.34
N ASN A 127 -17.62 -2.53 3.32
CA ASN A 127 -18.01 -3.58 4.23
C ASN A 127 -17.28 -4.90 3.88
N ILE A 128 -17.16 -5.82 4.85
CA ILE A 128 -16.40 -7.05 4.68
C ILE A 128 -16.95 -7.94 3.55
N VAL A 129 -18.28 -7.99 3.40
CA VAL A 129 -18.94 -8.81 2.37
C VAL A 129 -18.57 -8.31 0.98
N VAL A 130 -18.62 -7.00 0.75
CA VAL A 130 -18.23 -6.38 -0.53
C VAL A 130 -16.75 -6.67 -0.83
N ARG A 131 -15.87 -6.57 0.15
CA ARG A 131 -14.44 -6.89 -0.02
C ARG A 131 -14.21 -8.34 -0.41
N LEU A 132 -14.92 -9.28 0.23
CA LEU A 132 -14.86 -10.71 -0.12
C LEU A 132 -15.35 -10.96 -1.53
N LEU A 133 -16.53 -10.43 -1.89
CA LEU A 133 -17.10 -10.59 -3.23
C LEU A 133 -16.17 -10.02 -4.31
N LEU A 134 -15.62 -8.84 -4.12
CA LEU A 134 -14.68 -8.24 -5.08
C LEU A 134 -13.40 -9.06 -5.24
N ASN A 135 -12.87 -9.66 -4.17
CA ASN A 135 -11.72 -10.56 -4.27
C ASN A 135 -12.06 -11.85 -5.02
N ILE A 136 -13.26 -12.42 -4.84
CA ILE A 136 -13.73 -13.59 -5.59
C ILE A 136 -13.87 -13.23 -7.08
N VAL A 137 -14.53 -12.12 -7.40
CA VAL A 137 -14.67 -11.66 -8.78
C VAL A 137 -13.31 -11.43 -9.44
N LEU A 138 -12.38 -10.77 -8.74
CA LEU A 138 -11.01 -10.55 -9.22
C LEU A 138 -10.29 -11.87 -9.51
N LEU A 139 -10.44 -12.85 -8.62
CA LEU A 139 -9.83 -14.18 -8.78
C LEU A 139 -10.36 -14.85 -10.04
N VAL A 140 -11.71 -14.92 -10.20
CA VAL A 140 -12.35 -15.55 -11.36
C VAL A 140 -11.95 -14.87 -12.67
N LEU A 141 -11.92 -13.54 -12.70
CA LEU A 141 -11.52 -12.78 -13.89
C LEU A 141 -10.07 -13.06 -14.30
N LEU A 142 -9.12 -13.02 -13.33
CA LEU A 142 -7.72 -13.23 -13.65
C LEU A 142 -7.42 -14.67 -14.06
N TYR A 143 -8.02 -15.67 -13.41
CA TYR A 143 -7.87 -17.07 -13.82
C TYR A 143 -8.52 -17.33 -15.19
N GLY A 144 -9.72 -16.80 -15.43
CA GLY A 144 -10.40 -16.88 -16.72
C GLY A 144 -9.59 -16.26 -17.85
N MET A 145 -8.97 -15.11 -17.59
CA MET A 145 -8.08 -14.45 -18.54
C MET A 145 -6.82 -15.29 -18.85
N VAL A 146 -6.16 -15.84 -17.84
CA VAL A 146 -4.95 -16.68 -18.03
C VAL A 146 -5.30 -17.94 -18.84
N ILE A 147 -6.38 -18.63 -18.50
CA ILE A 147 -6.84 -19.84 -19.19
C ILE A 147 -7.26 -19.50 -20.63
N GLY A 148 -8.04 -18.45 -20.83
CA GLY A 148 -8.49 -18.01 -22.14
C GLY A 148 -7.34 -17.66 -23.08
N LEU A 149 -6.33 -16.93 -22.58
CA LEU A 149 -5.12 -16.63 -23.35
C LEU A 149 -4.31 -17.89 -23.67
N ALA A 150 -4.21 -18.84 -22.73
CA ALA A 150 -3.50 -20.09 -22.97
C ALA A 150 -4.18 -20.93 -24.08
N ILE A 151 -5.54 -20.97 -24.10
CA ILE A 151 -6.29 -21.63 -25.16
C ILE A 151 -6.12 -20.92 -26.51
N ALA A 152 -6.22 -19.59 -26.52
CA ALA A 152 -6.07 -18.81 -27.74
C ALA A 152 -4.68 -18.99 -28.38
N ILE A 153 -3.63 -18.97 -27.56
CA ILE A 153 -2.24 -19.19 -28.05
C ILE A 153 -2.09 -20.60 -28.63
N ARG A 154 -2.61 -21.63 -27.93
CA ARG A 154 -2.57 -23.00 -28.44
C ARG A 154 -3.30 -23.13 -29.78
N GLY A 155 -4.50 -22.55 -29.89
CA GLY A 155 -5.28 -22.59 -31.14
C GLY A 155 -4.68 -21.80 -32.30
N ALA A 156 -3.76 -20.84 -32.02
CA ALA A 156 -3.05 -20.08 -33.05
C ALA A 156 -1.78 -20.80 -33.55
N ILE A 157 -1.26 -21.79 -32.80
CA ILE A 157 -0.01 -22.52 -33.13
C ILE A 157 -0.30 -23.82 -33.86
N TYR A 158 -1.50 -24.39 -33.68
CA TYR A 158 -1.97 -25.63 -34.32
C TYR A 158 -3.12 -25.36 -35.29
#